data_811c685f377505f3319048f612fcbb42
#
_entry.id   811c685f377505f3319048f612fcbb42
#
_cell.length_a   1.000
_cell.length_b   1.000
_cell.length_c   1.000
_cell.angle_alpha   90.00
_cell.angle_beta   90.00
_cell.angle_gamma   90.00
#
_symmetry.space_group_name_H-M   'P 1'
#
loop_
_entity.id
_entity.type
_entity.pdbx_description
1 polymer ?
#
loop_
_entity_poly.entity_id
_entity_poly.type
_entity_poly.pdbx_seq_one_letter_code
_entity_poly.pdbx_strand_id
1 'polypeptide(L)'
;VGAIPSKYSQLDVSSSKLYTIGDETKKVLKALDKDVTIYQIAASGSEDDTISNLLSRYKDESKHIKVEVKDPVVNPKFASEYTTDDLASNSLIVVCGDRNKVINYNDMYSSSVDYNTWQQTTTGFDGEGQITSAIGYVTSEDLPIMYTLSGHGEKDLDSSFKEDIQKANIDLKELNLLTEGKLPDD
;
A
#
# COMPACT_ATOMS: atom_id res chain seq x y z
N VAL A 1 -15.88 14.53 2.19
CA VAL A 1 -15.83 13.20 1.54
C VAL A 1 -15.32 13.44 0.14
N GLY A 2 -14.00 13.44 -0.03
CA GLY A 2 -13.34 13.58 -1.32
C GLY A 2 -12.99 12.19 -1.85
N ALA A 3 -13.86 11.62 -2.69
CA ALA A 3 -13.51 10.45 -3.48
C ALA A 3 -12.32 10.81 -4.38
N ILE A 4 -11.26 10.02 -4.33
CA ILE A 4 -10.16 10.11 -5.29
C ILE A 4 -10.76 9.80 -6.68
N PRO A 5 -10.67 10.72 -7.65
CA PRO A 5 -11.27 10.48 -8.96
C PRO A 5 -10.56 9.32 -9.66
N SER A 6 -11.33 8.38 -10.18
CA SER A 6 -10.89 7.22 -10.98
C SER A 6 -10.24 7.60 -12.35
N LYS A 7 -9.68 8.80 -12.48
CA LYS A 7 -9.14 9.35 -13.70
C LYS A 7 -7.68 9.00 -13.98
N TYR A 8 -7.06 8.19 -13.12
CA TYR A 8 -5.63 7.87 -13.20
C TYR A 8 -5.30 6.49 -13.80
N SER A 9 -6.23 5.85 -14.49
CA SER A 9 -6.07 4.48 -15.00
C SER A 9 -5.63 4.37 -16.47
N GLN A 10 -4.94 5.36 -17.03
CA GLN A 10 -4.26 5.19 -18.32
C GLN A 10 -2.88 5.83 -18.25
N LEU A 11 -1.91 5.04 -17.80
CA LEU A 11 -0.49 5.39 -17.94
C LEU A 11 0.00 4.95 -19.30
N ASP A 12 0.41 5.96 -20.07
CA ASP A 12 1.18 5.81 -21.31
C ASP A 12 2.56 5.25 -20.93
N VAL A 13 2.81 3.97 -21.25
CA VAL A 13 4.03 3.22 -20.91
C VAL A 13 5.17 3.65 -21.85
N SER A 14 5.40 4.93 -22.04
CA SER A 14 6.64 5.40 -22.66
C SER A 14 7.75 5.37 -21.59
N SER A 15 8.86 4.74 -21.92
CA SER A 15 10.00 4.47 -21.03
C SER A 15 10.59 5.69 -20.31
N SER A 16 10.21 6.91 -20.68
CA SER A 16 10.63 8.16 -20.04
C SER A 16 9.73 8.61 -18.88
N LYS A 17 8.52 8.06 -18.72
CA LYS A 17 7.57 8.44 -17.65
C LYS A 17 7.52 7.47 -16.48
N LEU A 18 8.07 6.27 -16.62
CA LEU A 18 8.11 5.26 -15.55
C LEU A 18 8.84 5.71 -14.28
N TYR A 19 9.69 6.73 -14.41
CA TYR A 19 10.54 7.21 -13.31
C TYR A 19 10.23 8.65 -12.86
N THR A 20 9.15 9.25 -13.37
CA THR A 20 8.74 10.59 -12.96
C THR A 20 7.54 10.52 -12.04
N ILE A 21 7.59 11.21 -10.90
CA ILE A 21 6.45 11.36 -10.01
C ILE A 21 5.61 12.57 -10.42
N GLY A 22 4.28 12.42 -10.39
CA GLY A 22 3.32 13.45 -10.75
C GLY A 22 3.24 14.57 -9.73
N ASP A 23 2.59 15.66 -10.13
CA ASP A 23 2.48 16.85 -9.27
C ASP A 23 1.64 16.59 -8.01
N GLU A 24 0.65 15.69 -8.08
CA GLU A 24 -0.15 15.32 -6.91
C GLU A 24 0.70 14.55 -5.88
N THR A 25 1.51 13.59 -6.32
CA THR A 25 2.47 12.90 -5.46
C THR A 25 3.44 13.88 -4.80
N LYS A 26 3.98 14.83 -5.56
CA LYS A 26 4.85 15.87 -5.02
C LYS A 26 4.17 16.73 -3.97
N LYS A 27 2.90 17.07 -4.15
CA LYS A 27 2.12 17.81 -3.14
C LYS A 27 1.98 17.00 -1.85
N VAL A 28 1.64 15.71 -1.96
CA VAL A 28 1.55 14.79 -0.81
C VAL A 28 2.90 14.75 -0.08
N LEU A 29 4.00 14.52 -0.80
CA LEU A 29 5.34 14.40 -0.22
C LEU A 29 5.82 15.69 0.45
N LYS A 30 5.50 16.85 -0.11
CA LYS A 30 5.83 18.16 0.49
C LYS A 30 5.00 18.50 1.71
N ALA A 31 3.79 17.96 1.80
CA ALA A 31 2.91 18.15 2.94
C ALA A 31 3.20 17.19 4.11
N LEU A 32 4.12 16.21 3.92
CA LEU A 32 4.47 15.26 4.97
C LEU A 32 5.16 15.97 6.15
N ASP A 33 4.62 15.75 7.32
CA ASP A 33 5.15 16.16 8.62
C ASP A 33 5.58 14.96 9.50
N LYS A 34 5.28 13.74 9.06
CA LYS A 34 5.62 12.48 9.73
C LYS A 34 6.64 11.70 8.93
N ASP A 35 7.53 11.01 9.64
CA ASP A 35 8.54 10.16 9.00
C ASP A 35 7.93 8.84 8.55
N VAL A 36 8.11 8.52 7.27
CA VAL A 36 7.64 7.30 6.63
C VAL A 36 8.84 6.48 6.17
N THR A 37 8.87 5.21 6.53
CA THR A 37 9.87 4.25 6.05
C THR A 37 9.22 3.29 5.06
N ILE A 38 9.82 3.15 3.89
CA ILE A 38 9.41 2.20 2.86
C ILE A 38 10.44 1.10 2.79
N TYR A 39 10.04 -0.12 3.08
CA TYR A 39 10.88 -1.30 2.98
C TYR A 39 10.59 -2.01 1.65
N GLN A 40 11.61 -2.20 0.82
CA GLN A 40 11.54 -3.06 -0.36
C GLN A 40 12.03 -4.46 0.03
N ILE A 41 11.18 -5.46 -0.13
CA ILE A 41 11.49 -6.85 0.24
C ILE A 41 12.12 -7.54 -0.97
N ALA A 42 13.44 -7.60 -1.00
CA ALA A 42 14.18 -8.21 -2.11
C ALA A 42 15.47 -8.85 -1.62
N ALA A 43 15.85 -9.97 -2.21
CA ALA A 43 17.18 -10.54 -2.00
C ALA A 43 18.23 -9.58 -2.58
N SER A 44 19.36 -9.48 -1.89
CA SER A 44 20.43 -8.56 -2.27
C SER A 44 20.89 -8.78 -3.71
N GLY A 45 20.81 -7.73 -4.54
CA GLY A 45 21.12 -7.77 -5.97
C GLY A 45 19.99 -8.28 -6.87
N SER A 46 18.78 -8.47 -6.32
CA SER A 46 17.56 -8.86 -7.07
C SER A 46 16.47 -7.80 -6.96
N GLU A 47 16.83 -6.58 -6.58
CA GLU A 47 15.94 -5.44 -6.52
C GLU A 47 15.44 -5.08 -7.93
N ASP A 48 14.14 -4.80 -8.04
CA ASP A 48 13.55 -4.31 -9.29
C ASP A 48 14.00 -2.87 -9.54
N ASP A 49 14.67 -2.62 -10.66
CA ASP A 49 15.22 -1.32 -11.02
C ASP A 49 14.13 -0.24 -11.15
N THR A 50 12.94 -0.61 -11.65
CA THR A 50 11.82 0.33 -11.84
C THR A 50 11.34 0.83 -10.48
N ILE A 51 11.12 -0.09 -9.55
CA ILE A 51 10.70 0.23 -8.18
C ILE A 51 11.78 1.01 -7.45
N SER A 52 13.02 0.56 -7.50
CA SER A 52 14.15 1.21 -6.82
C SER A 52 14.37 2.64 -7.31
N ASN A 53 14.28 2.87 -8.62
CA ASN A 53 14.37 4.21 -9.21
C ASN A 53 13.18 5.10 -8.78
N LEU A 54 11.96 4.54 -8.76
CA LEU A 54 10.77 5.27 -8.29
C LEU A 54 10.93 5.66 -6.82
N LEU A 55 11.31 4.74 -5.95
CA LEU A 55 11.54 4.98 -4.53
C LEU A 55 12.64 6.04 -4.27
N SER A 56 13.68 6.06 -5.10
CA SER A 56 14.72 7.10 -5.06
C SER A 56 14.11 8.50 -5.28
N ARG A 57 13.16 8.64 -6.22
CA ARG A 57 12.46 9.91 -6.47
C ARG A 57 11.64 10.37 -5.26
N TYR A 58 10.95 9.44 -4.59
CA TYR A 58 10.22 9.75 -3.35
C TYR A 58 11.16 10.27 -2.26
N LYS A 59 12.30 9.62 -2.08
CA LYS A 59 13.34 10.03 -1.13
C LYS A 59 13.93 11.40 -1.47
N ASP A 60 14.14 11.69 -2.76
CA ASP A 60 14.69 12.98 -3.21
C ASP A 60 13.67 14.13 -3.02
N GLU A 61 12.36 13.85 -3.12
CA GLU A 61 11.32 14.88 -3.01
C GLU A 61 10.97 15.21 -1.56
N SER A 62 11.14 14.28 -0.60
CA SER A 62 10.81 14.52 0.81
C SER A 62 11.85 13.96 1.77
N LYS A 63 12.35 14.81 2.68
CA LYS A 63 13.24 14.41 3.78
C LYS A 63 12.59 13.44 4.78
N HIS A 64 11.27 13.36 4.78
CA HIS A 64 10.49 12.46 5.64
C HIS A 64 10.37 11.05 5.08
N ILE A 65 10.83 10.81 3.84
CA ILE A 65 10.81 9.48 3.25
C ILE A 65 12.16 8.80 3.44
N LYS A 66 12.14 7.63 4.05
CA LYS A 66 13.28 6.73 4.19
C LYS A 66 13.00 5.45 3.41
N VAL A 67 13.98 4.98 2.65
CA VAL A 67 13.87 3.74 1.87
C VAL A 67 14.95 2.78 2.34
N GLU A 68 14.56 1.54 2.63
CA GLU A 68 15.46 0.45 3.02
C GLU A 68 15.11 -0.82 2.25
N VAL A 69 16.13 -1.56 1.83
CA VAL A 69 15.95 -2.91 1.30
C VAL A 69 16.08 -3.92 2.45
N LYS A 70 15.16 -4.87 2.51
CA LYS A 70 15.18 -5.98 3.48
C LYS A 70 15.28 -7.30 2.73
N ASP A 71 16.41 -7.92 2.87
CA ASP A 71 16.68 -9.24 2.29
C ASP A 71 15.94 -10.32 3.12
N PRO A 72 14.97 -11.04 2.53
CA PRO A 72 14.22 -12.08 3.25
C PRO A 72 15.06 -13.29 3.64
N VAL A 73 16.21 -13.50 3.00
CA VAL A 73 17.14 -14.56 3.38
C VAL A 73 17.87 -14.20 4.68
N VAL A 74 18.25 -12.93 4.81
CA VAL A 74 18.94 -12.41 6.00
C VAL A 74 17.95 -12.13 7.13
N ASN A 75 16.74 -11.66 6.79
CA ASN A 75 15.70 -11.24 7.74
C ASN A 75 14.38 -12.01 7.48
N PRO A 76 14.33 -13.34 7.69
CA PRO A 76 13.18 -14.16 7.27
C PRO A 76 11.88 -13.87 8.02
N LYS A 77 11.96 -13.24 9.19
CA LYS A 77 10.79 -12.90 10.00
C LYS A 77 10.34 -11.45 9.84
N PHE A 78 11.08 -10.62 9.10
CA PHE A 78 10.79 -9.19 9.02
C PHE A 78 9.40 -8.92 8.45
N ALA A 79 9.06 -9.54 7.32
CA ALA A 79 7.76 -9.32 6.67
C ALA A 79 6.59 -9.81 7.54
N SER A 80 6.76 -10.88 8.31
CA SER A 80 5.71 -11.43 9.18
C SER A 80 5.36 -10.55 10.39
N GLU A 81 6.12 -9.49 10.65
CA GLU A 81 5.76 -8.46 11.63
C GLU A 81 4.65 -7.54 11.11
N TYR A 82 4.44 -7.49 9.79
CA TYR A 82 3.51 -6.57 9.12
C TYR A 82 2.35 -7.26 8.41
N THR A 83 2.52 -8.51 8.02
CA THR A 83 1.49 -9.28 7.30
C THR A 83 1.63 -10.77 7.55
N THR A 84 0.50 -11.49 7.43
CA THR A 84 0.46 -12.97 7.40
C THR A 84 0.54 -13.54 5.99
N ASP A 85 0.48 -12.67 4.97
CA ASP A 85 0.50 -13.07 3.57
C ASP A 85 1.93 -13.34 3.09
N ASP A 86 2.04 -14.28 2.15
CA ASP A 86 3.29 -14.51 1.42
C ASP A 86 3.54 -13.35 0.44
N LEU A 87 4.61 -12.60 0.68
CA LEU A 87 4.98 -11.49 -0.18
C LEU A 87 5.82 -11.95 -1.37
N ALA A 88 5.42 -11.54 -2.56
CA ALA A 88 6.27 -11.68 -3.74
C ALA A 88 7.56 -10.84 -3.56
N SER A 89 8.66 -11.28 -4.19
CA SER A 89 9.88 -10.47 -4.22
C SER A 89 9.60 -9.08 -4.80
N ASN A 90 10.24 -8.05 -4.26
CA ASN A 90 10.05 -6.65 -4.57
C ASN A 90 8.70 -6.04 -4.12
N SER A 91 7.94 -6.73 -3.27
CA SER A 91 6.82 -6.11 -2.54
C SER A 91 7.34 -5.04 -1.59
N LEU A 92 6.46 -4.07 -1.27
CA LEU A 92 6.80 -2.95 -0.40
C LEU A 92 6.01 -3.00 0.90
N ILE A 93 6.64 -2.53 1.98
CA ILE A 93 5.97 -2.29 3.26
C ILE A 93 6.21 -0.82 3.62
N VAL A 94 5.13 -0.04 3.67
CA VAL A 94 5.15 1.39 4.02
C VAL A 94 4.75 1.52 5.49
N VAL A 95 5.57 2.19 6.29
CA VAL A 95 5.40 2.28 7.74
C VAL A 95 5.50 3.73 8.21
N CYS A 96 4.57 4.13 9.08
CA CYS A 96 4.59 5.40 9.80
C CYS A 96 4.11 5.19 11.24
N GLY A 97 5.00 5.28 12.23
CA GLY A 97 4.66 4.94 13.61
C GLY A 97 4.16 3.49 13.74
N ASP A 98 2.96 3.33 14.30
CA ASP A 98 2.34 2.02 14.51
C ASP A 98 1.51 1.54 13.29
N ARG A 99 1.39 2.37 12.25
CA ARG A 99 0.63 2.03 11.05
C ARG A 99 1.54 1.52 9.95
N ASN A 100 1.04 0.53 9.23
CA ASN A 100 1.71 0.00 8.05
C ASN A 100 0.72 -0.29 6.92
N LYS A 101 1.23 -0.31 5.70
CA LYS A 101 0.51 -0.76 4.52
C LYS A 101 1.45 -1.60 3.66
N VAL A 102 1.00 -2.80 3.34
CA VAL A 102 1.71 -3.69 2.42
C VAL A 102 1.21 -3.45 1.00
N ILE A 103 2.15 -3.42 0.06
CA ILE A 103 1.89 -3.35 -1.38
C ILE A 103 2.55 -4.58 -2.00
N ASN A 104 1.75 -5.53 -2.45
CA ASN A 104 2.31 -6.70 -3.13
C ASN A 104 2.86 -6.28 -4.51
N TYR A 105 3.97 -6.88 -4.93
CA TYR A 105 4.59 -6.62 -6.23
C TYR A 105 3.58 -6.71 -7.39
N ASN A 106 2.71 -7.71 -7.34
CA ASN A 106 1.71 -7.94 -8.38
C ASN A 106 0.66 -6.82 -8.45
N ASP A 107 0.40 -6.12 -7.35
CA ASP A 107 -0.58 -5.01 -7.30
C ASP A 107 -0.05 -3.74 -7.98
N MET A 108 1.27 -3.65 -8.16
CA MET A 108 1.91 -2.55 -8.88
C MET A 108 1.91 -2.72 -10.40
N TYR A 109 1.58 -3.93 -10.89
CA TYR A 109 1.57 -4.23 -12.32
C TYR A 109 0.19 -4.67 -12.78
N SER A 110 -0.31 -4.01 -13.81
CA SER A 110 -1.52 -4.44 -14.52
C SER A 110 -1.13 -5.45 -15.58
N SER A 111 -1.89 -6.53 -15.70
CA SER A 111 -1.69 -7.53 -16.74
C SER A 111 -3.01 -7.83 -17.47
N SER A 112 -2.92 -8.17 -18.74
CA SER A 112 -4.02 -8.73 -19.53
C SER A 112 -3.67 -10.13 -20.00
N VAL A 113 -4.69 -10.99 -20.06
CA VAL A 113 -4.56 -12.35 -20.60
C VAL A 113 -5.13 -12.35 -22.01
N ASP A 114 -4.34 -12.73 -23.00
CA ASP A 114 -4.85 -13.05 -24.33
C ASP A 114 -5.51 -14.43 -24.28
N TYR A 115 -6.84 -14.45 -24.34
CA TYR A 115 -7.62 -15.69 -24.27
C TYR A 115 -7.41 -16.65 -25.46
N ASN A 116 -6.77 -16.19 -26.55
CA ASN A 116 -6.45 -17.08 -27.69
C ASN A 116 -5.14 -17.82 -27.51
N THR A 117 -4.17 -17.18 -26.83
CA THR A 117 -2.82 -17.74 -26.63
C THR A 117 -2.55 -18.12 -25.19
N TRP A 118 -3.44 -17.77 -24.26
CA TRP A 118 -3.25 -17.88 -22.80
C TRP A 118 -1.98 -17.21 -22.29
N GLN A 119 -1.47 -16.24 -23.03
CA GLN A 119 -0.30 -15.48 -22.62
C GLN A 119 -0.73 -14.27 -21.78
N GLN A 120 -0.09 -14.12 -20.62
CA GLN A 120 -0.23 -12.95 -19.78
C GLN A 120 0.79 -11.89 -20.21
N THR A 121 0.32 -10.70 -20.50
CA THR A 121 1.16 -9.56 -20.89
C THR A 121 0.97 -8.43 -19.89
N THR A 122 2.07 -7.88 -19.36
CA THR A 122 2.03 -6.68 -18.51
C THR A 122 1.59 -5.48 -19.35
N THR A 123 0.51 -4.83 -18.94
CA THR A 123 -0.11 -3.71 -19.67
C THR A 123 0.13 -2.35 -19.03
N GLY A 124 0.57 -2.31 -17.76
CA GLY A 124 0.82 -1.07 -17.06
C GLY A 124 1.60 -1.25 -15.76
N PHE A 125 2.12 -0.15 -15.26
CA PHE A 125 2.77 -0.05 -13.95
C PHE A 125 2.15 1.11 -13.16
N ASP A 126 1.59 0.82 -11.99
CA ASP A 126 0.95 1.78 -11.07
C ASP A 126 1.67 1.88 -9.72
N GLY A 127 2.98 1.71 -9.72
CA GLY A 127 3.77 1.82 -8.49
C GLY A 127 3.62 3.18 -7.81
N GLU A 128 3.52 4.27 -8.58
CA GLU A 128 3.31 5.62 -8.03
C GLU A 128 1.98 5.73 -7.28
N GLY A 129 0.88 5.30 -7.90
CA GLY A 129 -0.45 5.36 -7.29
C GLY A 129 -0.51 4.55 -6.01
N GLN A 130 0.01 3.32 -6.02
CA GLN A 130 0.03 2.43 -4.87
C GLN A 130 0.87 2.99 -3.71
N ILE A 131 2.09 3.48 -3.99
CA ILE A 131 2.98 4.03 -2.95
C ILE A 131 2.38 5.31 -2.37
N THR A 132 1.88 6.23 -3.20
CA THR A 132 1.28 7.49 -2.74
C THR A 132 0.03 7.25 -1.91
N SER A 133 -0.82 6.31 -2.32
CA SER A 133 -2.00 5.89 -1.55
C SER A 133 -1.60 5.29 -0.19
N ALA A 134 -0.58 4.43 -0.18
CA ALA A 134 -0.09 3.82 1.06
C ALA A 134 0.50 4.87 2.02
N ILE A 135 1.27 5.85 1.51
CA ILE A 135 1.77 6.97 2.32
C ILE A 135 0.60 7.75 2.92
N GLY A 136 -0.40 8.10 2.10
CA GLY A 136 -1.61 8.79 2.58
C GLY A 136 -2.34 8.01 3.67
N TYR A 137 -2.43 6.69 3.53
CA TYR A 137 -3.05 5.82 4.54
C TYR A 137 -2.29 5.83 5.87
N VAL A 138 -0.96 5.59 5.85
CA VAL A 138 -0.20 5.46 7.09
C VAL A 138 0.00 6.80 7.83
N THR A 139 -0.11 7.93 7.12
CA THR A 139 0.06 9.27 7.69
C THR A 139 -1.25 9.96 8.07
N SER A 140 -2.39 9.51 7.54
CA SER A 140 -3.70 10.11 7.82
C SER A 140 -4.11 9.94 9.28
N GLU A 141 -4.65 10.99 9.89
CA GLU A 141 -5.25 10.96 11.22
C GLU A 141 -6.75 10.67 11.14
N ASP A 142 -7.38 11.03 10.02
CA ASP A 142 -8.82 10.96 9.80
C ASP A 142 -9.14 9.88 8.73
N LEU A 143 -8.90 8.61 9.06
CA LEU A 143 -9.37 7.52 8.21
C LEU A 143 -10.85 7.24 8.49
N PRO A 144 -11.65 6.93 7.45
CA PRO A 144 -12.97 6.37 7.66
C PRO A 144 -12.87 5.11 8.52
N ILE A 145 -13.68 5.01 9.56
CA ILE A 145 -13.69 3.84 10.43
C ILE A 145 -14.91 3.00 10.11
N MET A 146 -14.70 1.70 9.89
CA MET A 146 -15.76 0.71 9.84
C MET A 146 -15.75 -0.10 11.14
N TYR A 147 -16.88 -0.14 11.82
CA TYR A 147 -17.02 -0.94 13.03
C TYR A 147 -17.62 -2.30 12.69
N THR A 148 -16.99 -3.38 13.18
CA THR A 148 -17.56 -4.72 13.21
C THR A 148 -18.14 -4.97 14.61
N LEU A 149 -19.37 -5.45 14.65
CA LEU A 149 -20.01 -5.77 15.93
C LEU A 149 -19.49 -7.13 16.45
N SER A 150 -19.32 -7.20 17.77
CA SER A 150 -18.96 -8.44 18.47
C SER A 150 -19.71 -8.56 19.79
N GLY A 151 -19.71 -9.76 20.36
CA GLY A 151 -20.27 -10.03 21.69
C GLY A 151 -21.61 -10.76 21.68
N HIS A 152 -22.28 -10.97 20.53
CA HIS A 152 -23.58 -11.66 20.43
C HIS A 152 -23.53 -12.93 19.57
N GLY A 153 -22.32 -13.41 19.23
CA GLY A 153 -22.12 -14.58 18.37
C GLY A 153 -22.15 -14.23 16.89
N GLU A 154 -21.83 -12.99 16.55
CA GLU A 154 -21.60 -12.56 15.18
C GLU A 154 -20.48 -13.36 14.55
N LYS A 155 -20.58 -13.58 13.25
CA LYS A 155 -19.48 -14.20 12.50
C LYS A 155 -18.41 -13.16 12.20
N ASP A 156 -17.16 -13.56 12.36
CA ASP A 156 -16.05 -12.75 11.87
C ASP A 156 -16.18 -12.48 10.38
N LEU A 157 -15.75 -11.28 9.98
CA LEU A 157 -15.60 -10.97 8.57
C LEU A 157 -14.59 -11.91 7.92
N ASP A 158 -14.90 -12.32 6.71
CA ASP A 158 -13.95 -13.07 5.89
C ASP A 158 -12.64 -12.31 5.70
N SER A 159 -11.52 -13.02 5.65
CA SER A 159 -10.20 -12.42 5.53
C SER A 159 -10.06 -11.60 4.26
N SER A 160 -10.59 -12.09 3.14
CA SER A 160 -10.55 -11.37 1.86
C SER A 160 -11.32 -10.05 1.92
N PHE A 161 -12.46 -10.03 2.63
CA PHE A 161 -13.23 -8.79 2.80
C PHE A 161 -12.53 -7.79 3.74
N LYS A 162 -11.86 -8.28 4.80
CA LYS A 162 -11.02 -7.42 5.66
C LYS A 162 -9.88 -6.79 4.85
N GLU A 163 -9.24 -7.55 3.97
CA GLU A 163 -8.21 -7.04 3.06
C GLU A 163 -8.76 -5.98 2.10
N ASP A 164 -9.95 -6.18 1.52
CA ASP A 164 -10.57 -5.20 0.62
C ASP A 164 -10.91 -3.90 1.35
N ILE A 165 -11.36 -3.96 2.61
CA ILE A 165 -11.58 -2.79 3.47
C ILE A 165 -10.25 -2.05 3.69
N GLN A 166 -9.18 -2.77 4.02
CA GLN A 166 -7.85 -2.18 4.22
C GLN A 166 -7.28 -1.59 2.91
N LYS A 167 -7.50 -2.27 1.77
CA LYS A 167 -7.14 -1.75 0.44
C LYS A 167 -7.89 -0.45 0.11
N ALA A 168 -9.13 -0.33 0.58
CA ALA A 168 -9.93 0.89 0.44
C ALA A 168 -9.51 2.02 1.41
N ASN A 169 -8.45 1.82 2.21
CA ASN A 169 -7.98 2.77 3.21
C ASN A 169 -9.04 3.11 4.29
N ILE A 170 -9.81 2.10 4.69
CA ILE A 170 -10.78 2.17 5.77
C ILE A 170 -10.18 1.46 6.99
N ASP A 171 -10.18 2.12 8.14
CA ASP A 171 -9.75 1.53 9.41
C ASP A 171 -10.84 0.60 9.94
N LEU A 172 -10.48 -0.63 10.31
CA LEU A 172 -11.44 -1.62 10.81
C LEU A 172 -11.28 -1.75 12.31
N LYS A 173 -12.35 -1.44 13.06
CA LYS A 173 -12.39 -1.57 14.51
C LYS A 173 -13.49 -2.53 14.94
N GLU A 174 -13.21 -3.30 15.99
CA GLU A 174 -14.20 -4.13 16.63
C GLU A 174 -14.96 -3.30 17.69
N LEU A 175 -16.28 -3.43 17.70
CA LEU A 175 -17.16 -2.77 18.66
C LEU A 175 -18.00 -3.80 19.39
N ASN A 176 -17.76 -3.94 20.69
CA ASN A 176 -18.56 -4.77 21.56
C ASN A 176 -19.61 -3.92 22.31
N LEU A 177 -20.83 -3.92 21.80
CA LEU A 177 -21.93 -3.12 22.39
C LEU A 177 -22.34 -3.56 23.80
N LEU A 178 -22.00 -4.78 24.22
CA LEU A 178 -22.27 -5.24 25.59
C LEU A 178 -21.34 -4.58 26.60
N THR A 179 -20.12 -4.24 26.20
CA THR A 179 -19.12 -3.62 27.09
C THR A 179 -19.10 -2.11 26.93
N GLU A 180 -19.31 -1.59 25.74
CA GLU A 180 -19.23 -0.15 25.46
C GLU A 180 -20.57 0.57 25.58
N GLY A 181 -21.69 -0.14 25.47
CA GLY A 181 -23.04 0.36 25.77
C GLY A 181 -23.59 1.41 24.81
N LYS A 182 -22.79 1.96 23.90
CA LYS A 182 -23.20 2.95 22.89
C LYS A 182 -22.32 2.88 21.65
N LEU A 183 -22.83 3.41 20.55
CA LEU A 183 -22.02 3.66 19.36
C LEU A 183 -21.03 4.80 19.64
N PRO A 184 -19.81 4.75 19.09
CA PRO A 184 -18.90 5.90 19.12
C PRO A 184 -19.54 7.12 18.48
N ASP A 185 -19.27 8.28 19.06
CA ASP A 185 -19.66 9.55 18.47
C ASP A 185 -18.63 9.88 17.37
N ASP A 186 -19.05 10.00 16.09
CA ASP A 186 -18.23 10.39 14.94
C ASP A 186 -17.93 11.91 14.96
#